data_4f3608c5cf3a3d5cd6501b11918f5d39
#
_entry.id   4f3608c5cf3a3d5cd6501b11918f5d39
#
_cell.length_a   1.000
_cell.length_b   1.000
_cell.length_c   1.000
_cell.angle_alpha   90.00
_cell.angle_beta   90.00
_cell.angle_gamma   90.00
#
_symmetry.space_group_name_H-M   'P 1'
#
loop_
_entity.id
_entity.type
_entity.pdbx_description
1 polymer ?
#
loop_
_entity_poly.entity_id
_entity_poly.type
_entity_poly.pdbx_seq_one_letter_code
_entity_poly.pdbx_strand_id
1 'polypeptide(L)'
;MLRFQRNNQAYKMLINICYFILDGMLMTTEAGAYKMATFSDEHMNRLFEKFVLEYYRVHHKELAASPDHIQWNITDPDDAVIDFLPSMKTDITLHKGDRTLIIDTKYYGRMMQEQFDKQTIHSGNLYQVFTYIKNLDKCNTGLVSGMLLYAKTQESIAPDLDAHFGPNRIMVRTLDLNQEFDGIRKQLDGFAETIEQ
;
A
#
# COMPACT_ATOMS: atom_id res chain seq x y z
N MET A 1 30.96 -7.77 -9.37
CA MET A 1 29.92 -6.75 -9.32
C MET A 1 28.95 -6.97 -10.50
N LEU A 2 27.75 -7.45 -10.25
CA LEU A 2 26.76 -7.71 -11.30
C LEU A 2 26.27 -6.38 -11.89
N ARG A 3 26.45 -6.20 -13.20
CA ARG A 3 25.94 -5.02 -13.91
C ARG A 3 24.53 -5.36 -14.44
N PHE A 4 23.51 -4.68 -13.91
CA PHE A 4 22.14 -4.82 -14.38
C PHE A 4 21.88 -3.85 -15.53
N GLN A 5 21.48 -4.40 -16.68
CA GLN A 5 21.03 -3.62 -17.84
C GLN A 5 19.52 -3.31 -17.69
N ARG A 6 19.01 -2.36 -18.50
CA ARG A 6 17.61 -1.87 -18.45
C ARG A 6 16.55 -2.98 -18.46
N ASN A 7 16.84 -4.12 -19.13
CA ASN A 7 15.94 -5.28 -19.20
C ASN A 7 15.94 -6.18 -17.95
N ASN A 8 16.84 -5.93 -16.97
CA ASN A 8 17.03 -6.81 -15.81
C ASN A 8 16.55 -6.19 -14.49
N GLN A 9 15.72 -5.14 -14.52
CA GLN A 9 15.26 -4.48 -13.29
C GLN A 9 14.36 -5.40 -12.44
N ALA A 10 13.57 -6.27 -13.07
CA ALA A 10 12.80 -7.30 -12.36
C ALA A 10 13.73 -8.27 -11.60
N TYR A 11 14.85 -8.67 -12.20
CA TYR A 11 15.87 -9.50 -11.54
C TYR A 11 16.56 -8.76 -10.39
N LYS A 12 16.81 -7.44 -10.53
CA LYS A 12 17.36 -6.62 -9.45
C LYS A 12 16.44 -6.59 -8.25
N MET A 13 15.14 -6.48 -8.48
CA MET A 13 14.12 -6.51 -7.46
C MET A 13 14.06 -7.88 -6.77
N LEU A 14 14.02 -8.98 -7.53
CA LEU A 14 14.06 -10.33 -7.00
C LEU A 14 15.34 -10.60 -6.19
N ILE A 15 16.51 -10.15 -6.69
CA ILE A 15 17.78 -10.29 -5.97
C ILE A 15 17.77 -9.45 -4.70
N ASN A 16 17.20 -8.24 -4.69
CA ASN A 16 17.06 -7.45 -3.48
C ASN A 16 16.12 -8.13 -2.47
N ILE A 17 15.04 -8.75 -2.92
CA ILE A 17 14.14 -9.56 -2.06
C ILE A 17 14.90 -10.77 -1.51
N CYS A 18 15.62 -11.51 -2.36
CA CYS A 18 16.46 -12.64 -1.92
C CYS A 18 17.57 -12.20 -0.96
N TYR A 19 18.21 -11.06 -1.22
CA TYR A 19 19.23 -10.48 -0.32
C TYR A 19 18.62 -10.12 1.03
N PHE A 20 17.45 -9.50 1.05
CA PHE A 20 16.73 -9.17 2.28
C PHE A 20 16.36 -10.42 3.09
N ILE A 21 15.91 -11.48 2.40
CA ILE A 21 15.59 -12.77 3.03
C ILE A 21 16.88 -13.39 3.62
N LEU A 22 17.97 -13.39 2.87
CA LEU A 22 19.26 -13.94 3.30
C LEU A 22 19.90 -13.11 4.43
N ASP A 23 19.84 -11.78 4.36
CA ASP A 23 20.37 -10.89 5.40
C ASP A 23 19.59 -11.07 6.71
N GLY A 24 18.27 -11.19 6.65
CA GLY A 24 17.43 -11.56 7.78
C GLY A 24 17.72 -12.97 8.32
N MET A 25 18.13 -13.92 7.48
CA MET A 25 18.57 -15.25 7.90
C MET A 25 19.96 -15.24 8.56
N LEU A 26 20.85 -14.36 8.13
CA LEU A 26 22.21 -14.24 8.66
C LEU A 26 22.25 -13.57 10.05
N MET A 27 21.25 -12.75 10.37
CA MET A 27 21.17 -12.08 11.68
C MET A 27 20.73 -12.99 12.83
N THR A 28 20.39 -14.24 12.59
CA THR A 28 19.87 -15.19 13.60
C THR A 28 20.77 -16.41 13.86
N THR A 29 22.06 -16.37 13.57
CA THR A 29 22.97 -17.47 13.86
C THR A 29 23.54 -17.37 15.28
N GLU A 30 22.79 -17.82 16.27
CA GLU A 30 23.41 -18.50 17.44
C GLU A 30 23.49 -20.00 17.14
N ALA A 31 24.75 -20.50 17.16
CA ALA A 31 25.17 -21.88 17.17
C ALA A 31 24.17 -22.97 16.75
N GLY A 32 24.13 -23.31 15.47
CA GLY A 32 23.76 -24.68 15.03
C GLY A 32 22.28 -24.97 14.81
N ALA A 33 21.38 -24.03 14.99
CA ALA A 33 19.97 -24.16 14.61
C ALA A 33 19.60 -23.03 13.65
N TYR A 34 19.33 -23.35 12.38
CA TYR A 34 18.72 -22.43 11.43
C TYR A 34 17.31 -22.10 11.92
N LYS A 35 17.16 -21.07 12.74
CA LYS A 35 15.87 -20.44 12.94
C LYS A 35 15.60 -19.60 11.69
N MET A 36 14.61 -20.00 10.91
CA MET A 36 14.02 -19.11 9.91
C MET A 36 13.67 -17.80 10.62
N ALA A 37 14.27 -16.69 10.17
CA ALA A 37 13.94 -15.39 10.71
C ALA A 37 12.43 -15.18 10.53
N THR A 38 11.70 -15.11 11.62
CA THR A 38 10.33 -14.63 11.60
C THR A 38 10.42 -13.13 11.37
N PHE A 39 10.17 -12.70 10.14
CA PHE A 39 10.04 -11.29 9.84
C PHE A 39 8.89 -10.73 10.68
N SER A 40 9.13 -9.61 11.36
CA SER A 40 8.04 -8.92 12.03
C SER A 40 7.02 -8.44 10.99
N ASP A 41 5.76 -8.36 11.37
CA ASP A 41 4.69 -7.83 10.50
C ASP A 41 5.05 -6.45 9.94
N GLU A 42 5.79 -5.65 10.70
CA GLU A 42 6.29 -4.34 10.27
C GLU A 42 7.27 -4.42 9.09
N HIS A 43 8.20 -5.40 9.09
CA HIS A 43 9.11 -5.61 7.97
C HIS A 43 8.36 -6.07 6.72
N MET A 44 7.40 -6.98 6.88
CA MET A 44 6.59 -7.47 5.77
C MET A 44 5.71 -6.36 5.20
N ASN A 45 5.17 -5.49 6.05
CA ASN A 45 4.38 -4.33 5.63
C ASN A 45 5.23 -3.37 4.77
N ARG A 46 6.43 -3.00 5.23
CA ARG A 46 7.37 -2.16 4.46
C ARG A 46 7.80 -2.79 3.14
N LEU A 47 8.01 -4.11 3.13
CA LEU A 47 8.37 -4.82 1.91
C LEU A 47 7.22 -4.81 0.91
N PHE A 48 6.00 -5.04 1.36
CA PHE A 48 4.80 -5.03 0.54
C PHE A 48 4.52 -3.64 -0.03
N GLU A 49 4.57 -2.58 0.79
CA GLU A 49 4.50 -1.18 0.37
C GLU A 49 5.51 -0.89 -0.76
N LYS A 50 6.78 -1.21 -0.51
CA LYS A 50 7.84 -0.96 -1.48
C LYS A 50 7.67 -1.77 -2.75
N PHE A 51 7.20 -3.01 -2.67
CA PHE A 51 6.92 -3.85 -3.82
C PHE A 51 5.86 -3.20 -4.73
N VAL A 52 4.72 -2.79 -4.15
CA VAL A 52 3.63 -2.19 -4.92
C VAL A 52 4.04 -0.83 -5.50
N LEU A 53 4.72 0.01 -4.72
CA LEU A 53 5.23 1.31 -5.19
C LEU A 53 6.17 1.16 -6.38
N GLU A 54 7.17 0.28 -6.26
CA GLU A 54 8.16 0.08 -7.33
C GLU A 54 7.54 -0.60 -8.56
N TYR A 55 6.52 -1.45 -8.37
CA TYR A 55 5.75 -1.99 -9.47
C TYR A 55 5.15 -0.86 -10.33
N TYR A 56 4.42 0.07 -9.74
CA TYR A 56 3.82 1.18 -10.47
C TYR A 56 4.86 2.12 -11.06
N ARG A 57 5.95 2.40 -10.38
CA ARG A 57 7.06 3.21 -10.92
C ARG A 57 7.69 2.63 -12.18
N VAL A 58 7.77 1.32 -12.25
CA VAL A 58 8.41 0.62 -13.38
C VAL A 58 7.43 0.41 -14.53
N HIS A 59 6.21 -0.03 -14.22
CA HIS A 59 5.26 -0.51 -15.23
C HIS A 59 4.21 0.54 -15.62
N HIS A 60 3.93 1.52 -14.76
CA HIS A 60 2.92 2.59 -14.96
C HIS A 60 3.53 3.97 -14.74
N LYS A 61 4.54 4.32 -15.51
CA LYS A 61 5.26 5.60 -15.38
C LYS A 61 4.36 6.81 -15.60
N GLU A 62 3.33 6.65 -16.40
CA GLU A 62 2.30 7.64 -16.69
C GLU A 62 1.47 8.03 -15.47
N LEU A 63 1.45 7.17 -14.44
CA LEU A 63 0.75 7.42 -13.18
C LEU A 63 1.58 8.14 -12.13
N ALA A 64 2.83 8.46 -12.42
CA ALA A 64 3.75 9.23 -11.55
C ALA A 64 3.75 8.76 -10.08
N ALA A 65 3.79 7.44 -9.84
CA ALA A 65 3.67 6.82 -8.52
C ALA A 65 4.70 7.35 -7.52
N SER A 66 4.24 7.90 -6.40
CA SER A 66 5.06 8.45 -5.31
C SER A 66 4.38 8.33 -3.94
N PRO A 67 5.11 8.31 -2.84
CA PRO A 67 4.55 8.61 -1.53
C PRO A 67 4.43 10.13 -1.39
N ASP A 68 3.23 10.62 -1.08
CA ASP A 68 2.96 12.05 -0.97
C ASP A 68 2.73 12.48 0.48
N HIS A 69 3.11 13.71 0.79
CA HIS A 69 2.75 14.37 2.03
C HIS A 69 1.47 15.19 1.82
N ILE A 70 0.43 14.87 2.60
CA ILE A 70 -0.86 15.57 2.54
C ILE A 70 -0.89 16.61 3.65
N GLN A 71 -1.23 17.84 3.28
CA GLN A 71 -1.41 18.94 4.23
C GLN A 71 -2.82 18.88 4.83
N TRP A 72 -2.92 19.16 6.13
CA TRP A 72 -4.19 19.32 6.80
C TRP A 72 -5.00 20.47 6.17
N ASN A 73 -6.25 20.20 5.85
CA ASN A 73 -7.17 21.19 5.32
C ASN A 73 -7.82 21.96 6.49
N ILE A 74 -7.09 22.95 7.02
CA ILE A 74 -7.50 23.76 8.18
C ILE A 74 -7.64 25.19 7.71
N THR A 75 -8.69 25.87 8.20
CA THR A 75 -8.91 27.30 7.97
C THR A 75 -8.20 28.09 9.06
N ASP A 76 -7.34 29.03 8.67
CA ASP A 76 -6.58 29.93 9.56
C ASP A 76 -5.89 29.21 10.75
N PRO A 77 -5.02 28.21 10.47
CA PRO A 77 -4.31 27.56 11.56
C PRO A 77 -3.25 28.49 12.16
N ASP A 78 -3.18 28.54 13.51
CA ASP A 78 -2.03 29.03 14.21
C ASP A 78 -0.85 28.04 14.00
N ASP A 79 0.36 28.55 13.84
CA ASP A 79 1.56 27.71 13.65
C ASP A 79 1.68 26.66 14.77
N ALA A 80 1.35 27.03 16.02
CA ALA A 80 1.34 26.12 17.14
C ALA A 80 0.36 24.94 16.98
N VAL A 81 -0.76 25.14 16.27
CA VAL A 81 -1.73 24.06 15.98
C VAL A 81 -1.16 23.09 14.97
N ILE A 82 -0.47 23.59 13.94
CA ILE A 82 0.13 22.74 12.89
C ILE A 82 1.20 21.84 13.48
N ASP A 83 2.02 22.35 14.41
CA ASP A 83 3.12 21.60 15.06
C ASP A 83 2.62 20.41 15.89
N PHE A 84 1.38 20.46 16.40
CA PHE A 84 0.78 19.35 17.14
C PHE A 84 0.08 18.31 16.26
N LEU A 85 -0.13 18.59 14.97
CA LEU A 85 -0.81 17.67 14.08
C LEU A 85 0.15 16.60 13.56
N PRO A 86 -0.30 15.32 13.51
CA PRO A 86 0.52 14.28 12.93
C PRO A 86 0.72 14.53 11.43
N SER A 87 1.91 14.19 10.92
CA SER A 87 2.16 14.24 9.49
C SER A 87 1.32 13.18 8.78
N MET A 88 0.70 13.54 7.66
CA MET A 88 0.02 12.61 6.78
C MET A 88 0.92 12.30 5.60
N LYS A 89 1.37 11.06 5.51
CA LYS A 89 2.15 10.54 4.40
C LYS A 89 1.47 9.30 3.85
N THR A 90 1.22 9.29 2.56
CA THR A 90 0.66 8.11 1.86
C THR A 90 1.74 7.06 1.63
N ASP A 91 1.34 5.80 1.52
CA ASP A 91 2.25 4.75 1.04
C ASP A 91 2.51 4.94 -0.46
N ILE A 92 1.43 5.08 -1.23
CA ILE A 92 1.48 5.26 -2.68
C ILE A 92 0.38 6.24 -3.09
N THR A 93 0.74 7.19 -3.93
CA THR A 93 -0.22 8.04 -4.65
C THR A 93 0.03 7.89 -6.14
N LEU A 94 -1.03 7.61 -6.89
CA LEU A 94 -1.04 7.56 -8.35
C LEU A 94 -1.76 8.79 -8.89
N HIS A 95 -1.18 9.42 -9.91
CA HIS A 95 -1.75 10.62 -10.55
C HIS A 95 -2.03 10.36 -12.03
N LYS A 96 -3.22 10.74 -12.50
CA LYS A 96 -3.59 10.70 -13.92
C LYS A 96 -4.45 11.89 -14.29
N GLY A 97 -3.85 12.87 -14.95
CA GLY A 97 -4.51 14.15 -15.21
C GLY A 97 -4.86 14.87 -13.91
N ASP A 98 -6.14 15.13 -13.68
CA ASP A 98 -6.70 15.72 -12.46
C ASP A 98 -7.15 14.68 -11.42
N ARG A 99 -7.09 13.39 -11.75
CA ARG A 99 -7.47 12.30 -10.85
C ARG A 99 -6.31 11.80 -10.02
N THR A 100 -6.62 11.45 -8.79
CA THR A 100 -5.65 10.91 -7.83
C THR A 100 -6.21 9.66 -7.16
N LEU A 101 -5.41 8.60 -7.10
CA LEU A 101 -5.69 7.39 -6.32
C LEU A 101 -4.65 7.24 -5.21
N ILE A 102 -5.09 7.30 -3.97
CA ILE A 102 -4.27 7.02 -2.79
C ILE A 102 -4.40 5.54 -2.46
N ILE A 103 -3.29 4.82 -2.40
CA ILE A 103 -3.24 3.41 -2.00
C ILE A 103 -2.49 3.31 -0.67
N ASP A 104 -3.16 2.76 0.33
CA ASP A 104 -2.62 2.44 1.63
C ASP A 104 -2.49 0.92 1.72
N THR A 105 -1.25 0.44 1.87
CA THR A 105 -0.92 -0.99 1.80
C THR A 105 -0.88 -1.61 3.19
N LYS A 106 -1.43 -2.79 3.34
CA LYS A 106 -1.48 -3.50 4.61
C LYS A 106 -1.08 -4.97 4.44
N TYR A 107 -0.07 -5.36 5.19
CA TYR A 107 0.34 -6.76 5.31
C TYR A 107 0.11 -7.21 6.75
N TYR A 108 -0.96 -7.95 6.98
CA TYR A 108 -1.31 -8.47 8.30
C TYR A 108 -1.40 -10.00 8.27
N GLY A 109 -1.04 -10.64 9.37
CA GLY A 109 -1.34 -12.07 9.57
C GLY A 109 -2.85 -12.36 9.56
N ARG A 110 -3.66 -11.35 9.91
CA ARG A 110 -5.13 -11.35 9.80
C ARG A 110 -5.61 -10.04 9.20
N MET A 111 -6.31 -10.12 8.06
CA MET A 111 -6.83 -8.95 7.34
C MET A 111 -8.06 -8.35 7.99
N MET A 112 -8.88 -9.18 8.63
CA MET A 112 -10.16 -8.80 9.19
C MET A 112 -10.10 -8.75 10.71
N GLN A 113 -10.83 -7.79 11.27
CA GLN A 113 -11.08 -7.66 12.70
C GLN A 113 -12.37 -8.39 13.05
N GLU A 114 -12.34 -9.25 14.05
CA GLU A 114 -13.54 -9.91 14.57
C GLU A 114 -14.13 -9.09 15.71
N GLN A 115 -15.36 -8.64 15.53
CA GLN A 115 -16.11 -7.91 16.54
C GLN A 115 -17.59 -8.35 16.51
N PHE A 116 -18.10 -8.83 17.65
CA PHE A 116 -19.49 -9.29 17.78
C PHE A 116 -19.91 -10.32 16.69
N ASP A 117 -19.09 -11.36 16.48
CA ASP A 117 -19.30 -12.42 15.47
C ASP A 117 -19.38 -11.90 14.01
N LYS A 118 -18.91 -10.67 13.77
CA LYS A 118 -18.78 -10.09 12.42
C LYS A 118 -17.33 -9.80 12.10
N GLN A 119 -16.95 -10.19 10.90
CA GLN A 119 -15.64 -9.81 10.35
C GLN A 119 -15.77 -8.45 9.68
N THR A 120 -14.97 -7.49 10.13
CA THR A 120 -14.97 -6.12 9.61
C THR A 120 -13.56 -5.69 9.25
N ILE A 121 -13.46 -4.70 8.36
CA ILE A 121 -12.20 -4.03 8.06
C ILE A 121 -11.74 -3.29 9.34
N HIS A 122 -10.44 -3.25 9.57
CA HIS A 122 -9.87 -2.47 10.67
C HIS A 122 -10.25 -1.00 10.52
N SER A 123 -11.04 -0.48 11.45
CA SER A 123 -11.59 0.88 11.38
C SER A 123 -10.51 1.95 11.25
N GLY A 124 -9.37 1.78 11.94
CA GLY A 124 -8.24 2.72 11.84
C GLY A 124 -7.68 2.86 10.43
N ASN A 125 -7.62 1.76 9.66
CA ASN A 125 -7.14 1.80 8.28
C ASN A 125 -8.12 2.55 7.38
N LEU A 126 -9.42 2.31 7.55
CA LEU A 126 -10.45 3.00 6.78
C LEU A 126 -10.45 4.50 7.10
N TYR A 127 -10.34 4.87 8.38
CA TYR A 127 -10.26 6.28 8.79
C TYR A 127 -9.01 6.96 8.26
N GLN A 128 -7.89 6.27 8.20
CA GLN A 128 -6.64 6.78 7.63
C GLN A 128 -6.83 7.19 6.16
N VAL A 129 -7.31 6.28 5.32
CA VAL A 129 -7.56 6.56 3.89
C VAL A 129 -8.62 7.65 3.72
N PHE A 130 -9.70 7.59 4.48
CA PHE A 130 -10.75 8.62 4.46
C PHE A 130 -10.20 10.01 4.82
N THR A 131 -9.34 10.08 5.84
CA THR A 131 -8.68 11.32 6.25
C THR A 131 -7.79 11.88 5.14
N TYR A 132 -7.00 11.02 4.49
CA TYR A 132 -6.16 11.42 3.36
C TYR A 132 -6.99 12.03 2.22
N ILE A 133 -8.04 11.32 1.80
CA ILE A 133 -8.94 11.79 0.74
C ILE A 133 -9.53 13.16 1.08
N LYS A 134 -10.08 13.32 2.29
CA LYS A 134 -10.77 14.54 2.69
C LYS A 134 -9.85 15.76 2.84
N ASN A 135 -8.60 15.53 3.18
CA ASN A 135 -7.62 16.61 3.26
C ASN A 135 -7.05 16.97 1.87
N LEU A 136 -6.96 16.01 0.93
CA LEU A 136 -6.47 16.27 -0.42
C LEU A 136 -7.58 16.84 -1.32
N ASP A 137 -8.79 16.30 -1.27
CA ASP A 137 -9.97 16.78 -2.03
C ASP A 137 -10.71 17.90 -1.28
N LYS A 138 -10.03 19.04 -1.11
CA LYS A 138 -10.54 20.19 -0.36
C LYS A 138 -11.88 20.73 -0.89
N CYS A 139 -12.10 20.62 -2.19
CA CYS A 139 -13.29 21.12 -2.87
C CYS A 139 -14.39 20.07 -3.01
N ASN A 140 -14.22 18.88 -2.48
CA ASN A 140 -15.15 17.75 -2.63
C ASN A 140 -15.53 17.47 -4.09
N THR A 141 -14.53 17.44 -4.95
CA THR A 141 -14.68 17.25 -6.40
C THR A 141 -15.00 15.79 -6.77
N GLY A 142 -14.60 14.84 -5.91
CA GLY A 142 -14.65 13.40 -6.19
C GLY A 142 -13.50 12.90 -7.08
N LEU A 143 -12.54 13.77 -7.41
CA LEU A 143 -11.38 13.39 -8.23
C LEU A 143 -10.29 12.65 -7.43
N VAL A 144 -10.41 12.63 -6.11
CA VAL A 144 -9.54 11.86 -5.23
C VAL A 144 -10.27 10.62 -4.75
N SER A 145 -9.70 9.46 -5.05
CA SER A 145 -10.16 8.16 -4.58
C SER A 145 -9.13 7.51 -3.66
N GLY A 146 -9.55 6.52 -2.88
CA GLY A 146 -8.67 5.78 -2.00
C GLY A 146 -8.84 4.27 -2.10
N MET A 147 -7.77 3.56 -1.82
CA MET A 147 -7.74 2.11 -1.80
C MET A 147 -6.98 1.61 -0.58
N LEU A 148 -7.60 0.72 0.20
CA LEU A 148 -6.90 -0.16 1.13
C LEU A 148 -6.51 -1.41 0.35
N LEU A 149 -5.20 -1.66 0.24
CA LEU A 149 -4.68 -2.81 -0.47
C LEU A 149 -4.06 -3.81 0.51
N TYR A 150 -4.76 -4.90 0.77
CA TYR A 150 -4.29 -5.97 1.63
C TYR A 150 -3.50 -7.01 0.84
N ALA A 151 -2.39 -7.50 1.42
CA ALA A 151 -1.80 -8.74 0.96
C ALA A 151 -2.68 -9.91 1.40
N LYS A 152 -3.00 -10.85 0.49
CA LYS A 152 -3.81 -12.03 0.81
C LYS A 152 -3.09 -12.90 1.83
N THR A 153 -3.82 -13.29 2.85
CA THR A 153 -3.41 -14.25 3.87
C THR A 153 -4.10 -15.59 3.67
N GLN A 154 -4.02 -16.47 4.67
CA GLN A 154 -4.70 -17.77 4.66
C GLN A 154 -6.18 -17.69 5.08
N GLU A 155 -6.70 -16.48 5.32
CA GLU A 155 -8.11 -16.30 5.68
C GLU A 155 -9.03 -16.67 4.52
N SER A 156 -10.17 -17.28 4.84
CA SER A 156 -11.16 -17.69 3.86
C SER A 156 -11.91 -16.51 3.22
N ILE A 157 -11.98 -15.38 3.93
CA ILE A 157 -12.64 -14.16 3.48
C ILE A 157 -11.56 -13.14 3.14
N ALA A 158 -11.52 -12.72 1.88
CA ALA A 158 -10.73 -11.61 1.41
C ALA A 158 -11.63 -10.37 1.31
N PRO A 159 -11.29 -9.25 1.97
CA PRO A 159 -12.10 -8.04 1.87
C PRO A 159 -12.07 -7.51 0.44
N ASP A 160 -13.25 -7.27 -0.09
CA ASP A 160 -13.48 -6.62 -1.38
C ASP A 160 -14.65 -5.66 -1.23
N LEU A 161 -14.39 -4.36 -1.34
CA LEU A 161 -15.36 -3.32 -1.20
C LEU A 161 -15.12 -2.24 -2.24
N ASP A 162 -16.21 -1.71 -2.78
CA ASP A 162 -16.19 -0.59 -3.70
C ASP A 162 -17.41 0.28 -3.42
N ALA A 163 -17.19 1.45 -2.83
CA ALA A 163 -18.28 2.30 -2.36
C ALA A 163 -17.93 3.78 -2.45
N HIS A 164 -18.97 4.60 -2.58
CA HIS A 164 -18.84 6.05 -2.52
C HIS A 164 -19.16 6.59 -1.12
N PHE A 165 -18.29 7.43 -0.63
CA PHE A 165 -18.42 8.17 0.62
C PHE A 165 -18.56 9.67 0.28
N GLY A 166 -19.78 10.12 0.04
CA GLY A 166 -20.05 11.39 -0.61
C GLY A 166 -19.57 11.34 -2.07
N PRO A 167 -18.80 12.31 -2.57
CA PRO A 167 -18.30 12.31 -3.93
C PRO A 167 -17.10 11.39 -4.16
N ASN A 168 -16.42 10.98 -3.09
CA ASN A 168 -15.17 10.23 -3.19
C ASN A 168 -15.41 8.71 -3.18
N ARG A 169 -14.69 7.98 -4.01
CA ARG A 169 -14.69 6.51 -4.06
C ARG A 169 -13.66 5.94 -3.09
N ILE A 170 -14.05 4.94 -2.31
CA ILE A 170 -13.15 4.18 -1.44
C ILE A 170 -13.29 2.70 -1.78
N MET A 171 -12.17 2.08 -2.03
CA MET A 171 -12.04 0.67 -2.38
C MET A 171 -11.26 -0.08 -1.31
N VAL A 172 -11.60 -1.34 -1.14
CA VAL A 172 -10.76 -2.31 -0.42
C VAL A 172 -10.49 -3.45 -1.37
N ARG A 173 -9.24 -3.80 -1.55
CA ARG A 173 -8.80 -4.84 -2.48
C ARG A 173 -7.79 -5.75 -1.79
N THR A 174 -7.71 -6.96 -2.30
CA THR A 174 -6.76 -7.96 -1.81
C THR A 174 -5.88 -8.43 -2.95
N LEU A 175 -4.56 -8.32 -2.79
CA LEU A 175 -3.56 -8.81 -3.74
C LEU A 175 -3.12 -10.21 -3.34
N ASP A 176 -3.37 -11.19 -4.19
CA ASP A 176 -2.90 -12.56 -4.00
C ASP A 176 -1.43 -12.68 -4.44
N LEU A 177 -0.54 -12.81 -3.46
CA LEU A 177 0.89 -13.00 -3.72
C LEU A 177 1.27 -14.48 -3.92
N ASN A 178 0.36 -15.42 -3.66
CA ASN A 178 0.59 -16.85 -3.80
C ASN A 178 0.18 -17.36 -5.19
N GLN A 179 0.71 -16.73 -6.22
CA GLN A 179 0.47 -17.09 -7.62
C GLN A 179 1.67 -16.68 -8.50
N GLU A 180 1.65 -17.09 -9.77
CA GLU A 180 2.65 -16.66 -10.75
C GLU A 180 2.63 -15.14 -10.93
N PHE A 181 3.81 -14.56 -11.20
CA PHE A 181 3.97 -13.10 -11.31
C PHE A 181 3.01 -12.44 -12.32
N ASP A 182 2.69 -13.13 -13.42
CA ASP A 182 1.71 -12.63 -14.40
C ASP A 182 0.31 -12.45 -13.82
N GLY A 183 -0.08 -13.27 -12.83
CA GLY A 183 -1.32 -13.11 -12.11
C GLY A 183 -1.29 -11.89 -11.17
N ILE A 184 -0.18 -11.71 -10.45
CA ILE A 184 0.05 -10.54 -9.58
C ILE A 184 0.01 -9.26 -10.42
N ARG A 185 0.70 -9.27 -11.57
CA ARG A 185 0.74 -8.16 -12.52
C ARG A 185 -0.66 -7.77 -12.99
N LYS A 186 -1.47 -8.74 -13.43
CA LYS A 186 -2.84 -8.49 -13.88
C LYS A 186 -3.71 -7.83 -12.80
N GLN A 187 -3.55 -8.23 -11.53
CA GLN A 187 -4.28 -7.61 -10.44
C GLN A 187 -3.82 -6.17 -10.22
N LEU A 188 -2.51 -5.91 -10.17
CA LEU A 188 -1.98 -4.56 -9.98
C LEU A 188 -2.34 -3.63 -11.15
N ASP A 189 -2.28 -4.12 -12.40
CA ASP A 189 -2.72 -3.37 -13.57
C ASP A 189 -4.21 -3.02 -13.46
N GLY A 190 -5.06 -3.98 -13.08
CA GLY A 190 -6.49 -3.75 -12.88
C GLY A 190 -6.79 -2.76 -11.75
N PHE A 191 -5.98 -2.71 -10.69
CA PHE A 191 -6.13 -1.70 -9.64
C PHE A 191 -5.77 -0.30 -10.16
N ALA A 192 -4.73 -0.18 -10.99
CA ALA A 192 -4.36 1.10 -11.60
C ALA A 192 -5.47 1.65 -12.51
N GLU A 193 -6.16 0.79 -13.26
CA GLU A 193 -7.27 1.19 -14.14
C GLU A 193 -8.45 1.81 -13.38
N THR A 194 -8.58 1.54 -12.08
CA THR A 194 -9.67 2.12 -11.26
C THR A 194 -9.57 3.64 -11.10
N ILE A 195 -8.42 4.25 -11.38
CA ILE A 195 -8.23 5.71 -11.33
C ILE A 195 -9.07 6.44 -12.39
N GLU A 196 -9.45 5.75 -13.47
CA GLU A 196 -10.22 6.32 -14.58
C GLU A 196 -11.73 6.31 -14.35
N GLN A 197 -12.19 5.55 -13.38
CA GLN A 197 -13.60 5.34 -13.08
C GLN A 197 -14.06 6.30 -11.98
#